data_fc9b0235224d9cc2a75badf42821dea2
#
_entry.id   fc9b0235224d9cc2a75badf42821dea2
#
_cell.length_a   1.000
_cell.length_b   1.000
_cell.length_c   1.000
_cell.angle_alpha   90.00
_cell.angle_beta   90.00
_cell.angle_gamma   90.00
#
_symmetry.space_group_name_H-M   'P 1'
#
loop_
_entity.id
_entity.type
_entity.pdbx_description
1 polymer ?
#
loop_
_entity_poly.entity_id
_entity_poly.type
_entity_poly.pdbx_seq_one_letter_code
_entity_poly.pdbx_strand_id
1 'polypeptide(L)'
;FKMEKLFGLPTGYDMSQFATWQSGQSFAIDIAQLDDPIITTASTAERMWGIAANSKHPEKAMELLELIYTNADVANLLQYGIEGKHYTKVEGTENVCTAEGAEVGPEGYTSLFTKYGDPTKAMTAVPNGDDYLEKVEEFNKDVPTSKSLGYVFDVTNVSAEAGAVSNVIAEHLPRLQSGNVENVDAAIEEFVNALDKAGMTAIIEENQKQLD
;
A
#
# COMPACT_ATOMS: atom_id res chain seq x y z
N PHE A 1 -12.64 -3.23 -11.85
CA PHE A 1 -13.57 -2.09 -12.12
C PHE A 1 -13.77 -1.80 -13.61
N LYS A 2 -12.72 -1.81 -14.45
CA LYS A 2 -12.79 -1.42 -15.89
C LYS A 2 -13.86 -2.12 -16.74
N MET A 3 -14.48 -3.16 -16.25
CA MET A 3 -15.50 -3.91 -17.02
C MET A 3 -16.91 -3.80 -16.41
N GLU A 4 -17.13 -2.93 -15.43
CA GLU A 4 -18.45 -2.71 -14.79
C GLU A 4 -19.13 -4.02 -14.32
N LYS A 5 -18.32 -5.04 -13.95
CA LYS A 5 -18.80 -6.39 -13.62
C LYS A 5 -18.65 -6.73 -12.14
N LEU A 6 -18.05 -5.81 -11.34
CA LEU A 6 -17.86 -5.99 -9.92
C LEU A 6 -18.78 -5.05 -9.16
N PHE A 7 -19.54 -5.58 -8.21
CA PHE A 7 -20.31 -4.79 -7.25
C PHE A 7 -19.40 -4.09 -6.25
N GLY A 8 -18.35 -4.74 -5.79
CA GLY A 8 -17.39 -4.21 -4.84
C GLY A 8 -16.11 -5.02 -4.83
N LEU A 9 -15.06 -4.46 -4.25
CA LEU A 9 -13.76 -5.09 -4.07
C LEU A 9 -13.25 -4.78 -2.66
N PRO A 10 -13.11 -5.78 -1.78
CA PRO A 10 -12.41 -5.60 -0.52
C PRO A 10 -10.90 -5.46 -0.79
N THR A 11 -10.28 -4.40 -0.27
CA THR A 11 -8.86 -4.12 -0.49
C THR A 11 -8.31 -3.27 0.64
N GLY A 12 -6.99 -3.26 0.81
CA GLY A 12 -6.33 -2.24 1.60
C GLY A 12 -6.55 -0.88 0.94
N TYR A 13 -6.81 0.12 1.75
CA TYR A 13 -7.11 1.47 1.31
C TYR A 13 -6.23 2.50 2.01
N ASP A 14 -5.70 3.42 1.25
CA ASP A 14 -5.22 4.70 1.73
C ASP A 14 -5.96 5.84 0.99
N MET A 15 -6.08 6.99 1.62
CA MET A 15 -6.87 8.10 1.09
C MET A 15 -6.36 8.61 -0.26
N SER A 16 -5.08 8.40 -0.60
CA SER A 16 -4.49 8.82 -1.87
C SER A 16 -5.01 8.02 -3.06
N GLN A 17 -5.48 6.80 -2.83
CA GLN A 17 -5.93 5.90 -3.90
C GLN A 17 -7.30 6.27 -4.45
N PHE A 18 -8.15 6.94 -3.67
CA PHE A 18 -9.52 7.27 -4.10
C PHE A 18 -9.52 8.11 -5.38
N ALA A 19 -8.69 9.15 -5.43
CA ALA A 19 -8.58 10.00 -6.60
C ALA A 19 -8.19 9.20 -7.86
N THR A 20 -7.20 8.33 -7.73
CA THR A 20 -6.74 7.47 -8.83
C THR A 20 -7.81 6.48 -9.28
N TRP A 21 -8.55 5.90 -8.34
CA TRP A 21 -9.62 4.97 -8.68
C TRP A 21 -10.80 5.66 -9.33
N GLN A 22 -11.21 6.83 -8.82
CA GLN A 22 -12.32 7.59 -9.35
C GLN A 22 -12.01 8.15 -10.74
N SER A 23 -10.80 8.65 -10.99
CA SER A 23 -10.41 9.23 -12.29
C SER A 23 -10.46 8.23 -13.44
N GLY A 24 -10.22 6.95 -13.14
CA GLY A 24 -10.28 5.87 -14.14
C GLY A 24 -11.70 5.33 -14.44
N GLN A 25 -12.76 5.92 -13.86
CA GLN A 25 -14.13 5.40 -14.01
C GLN A 25 -15.10 6.46 -14.52
N SER A 26 -16.08 6.01 -15.31
CA SER A 26 -17.20 6.83 -15.80
C SER A 26 -18.38 6.91 -14.82
N PHE A 27 -18.31 6.20 -13.69
CA PHE A 27 -19.32 6.14 -12.64
C PHE A 27 -18.72 6.51 -11.28
N ALA A 28 -19.57 6.93 -10.34
CA ALA A 28 -19.13 7.22 -8.98
C ALA A 28 -18.71 5.94 -8.23
N ILE A 29 -17.58 6.02 -7.54
CA ILE A 29 -17.12 4.99 -6.59
C ILE A 29 -17.45 5.49 -5.18
N ASP A 30 -17.97 4.60 -4.34
CA ASP A 30 -18.12 4.83 -2.91
C ASP A 30 -17.20 3.89 -2.14
N ILE A 31 -16.74 4.33 -0.96
CA ILE A 31 -15.82 3.58 -0.12
C ILE A 31 -16.48 3.35 1.22
N ALA A 32 -16.64 2.07 1.58
CA ALA A 32 -17.10 1.66 2.89
C ALA A 32 -15.92 1.10 3.70
N GLN A 33 -15.62 1.70 4.83
CA GLN A 33 -14.66 1.16 5.79
C GLN A 33 -15.25 -0.10 6.42
N LEU A 34 -14.53 -1.22 6.32
CA LEU A 34 -14.97 -2.51 6.84
C LEU A 34 -14.33 -2.86 8.19
N ASP A 35 -13.21 -2.24 8.51
CA ASP A 35 -12.44 -2.48 9.73
C ASP A 35 -11.80 -1.19 10.24
N ASP A 36 -11.57 -1.11 11.54
CA ASP A 36 -10.92 0.05 12.14
C ASP A 36 -9.42 0.05 11.82
N PRO A 37 -8.84 1.21 11.46
CA PRO A 37 -7.42 1.31 11.18
C PRO A 37 -6.60 1.06 12.45
N ILE A 38 -5.47 0.37 12.30
CA ILE A 38 -4.51 0.13 13.38
C ILE A 38 -3.07 0.31 12.87
N ILE A 39 -2.24 1.00 13.65
CA ILE A 39 -0.82 1.13 13.34
C ILE A 39 -0.09 -0.16 13.75
N THR A 40 0.54 -0.81 12.79
CA THR A 40 1.29 -2.05 12.97
C THR A 40 2.74 -1.87 12.53
N THR A 41 3.60 -2.83 12.84
CA THR A 41 4.97 -2.88 12.29
C THR A 41 4.96 -2.90 10.77
N ALA A 42 4.05 -3.66 10.17
CA ALA A 42 3.91 -3.72 8.72
C ALA A 42 3.53 -2.37 8.11
N SER A 43 2.58 -1.63 8.71
CA SER A 43 2.17 -0.33 8.19
C SER A 43 3.23 0.77 8.31
N THR A 44 4.17 0.63 9.25
CA THR A 44 5.23 1.63 9.49
C THR A 44 6.57 1.30 8.83
N ALA A 45 6.86 0.01 8.62
CA ALA A 45 8.15 -0.48 8.12
C ALA A 45 8.04 -1.29 6.83
N GLU A 46 6.92 -1.24 6.14
CA GLU A 46 6.70 -1.98 4.88
C GLU A 46 7.70 -1.55 3.79
N ARG A 47 8.05 -0.27 3.79
CA ARG A 47 8.97 0.32 2.82
C ARG A 47 10.03 1.12 3.53
N MET A 48 11.28 0.76 3.29
CA MET A 48 12.43 1.40 3.91
C MET A 48 13.51 1.66 2.86
N TRP A 49 14.20 2.78 3.01
CA TRP A 49 15.42 3.06 2.26
C TRP A 49 16.63 2.47 2.96
N GLY A 50 17.58 1.99 2.17
CA GLY A 50 18.89 1.58 2.66
C GLY A 50 19.99 2.13 1.78
N ILE A 51 21.07 2.63 2.39
CA ILE A 51 22.28 3.01 1.68
C ILE A 51 23.22 1.80 1.71
N ALA A 52 23.66 1.36 0.53
CA ALA A 52 24.53 0.20 0.42
C ALA A 52 25.85 0.42 1.20
N ALA A 53 26.27 -0.56 2.00
CA ALA A 53 27.48 -0.47 2.82
C ALA A 53 28.77 -0.26 2.01
N ASN A 54 28.76 -0.64 0.73
CA ASN A 54 29.86 -0.45 -0.20
C ASN A 54 29.74 0.84 -1.04
N SER A 55 28.78 1.72 -0.73
CA SER A 55 28.66 3.01 -1.40
C SER A 55 29.94 3.83 -1.22
N LYS A 56 30.41 4.45 -2.30
CA LYS A 56 31.56 5.36 -2.26
C LYS A 56 31.17 6.79 -1.86
N HIS A 57 29.88 7.09 -1.83
CA HIS A 57 29.34 8.42 -1.56
C HIS A 57 28.08 8.33 -0.67
N PRO A 58 28.15 7.72 0.54
CA PRO A 58 26.98 7.52 1.38
C PRO A 58 26.37 8.85 1.86
N GLU A 59 27.18 9.90 2.05
CA GLU A 59 26.70 11.23 2.42
C GLU A 59 25.83 11.84 1.32
N LYS A 60 26.22 11.68 0.05
CA LYS A 60 25.43 12.17 -1.09
C LYS A 60 24.12 11.40 -1.25
N ALA A 61 24.13 10.11 -0.96
CA ALA A 61 22.91 9.31 -0.93
C ALA A 61 21.96 9.78 0.19
N MET A 62 22.50 10.12 1.37
CA MET A 62 21.72 10.68 2.47
C MET A 62 21.17 12.06 2.14
N GLU A 63 21.95 12.95 1.54
CA GLU A 63 21.48 14.27 1.09
C GLU A 63 20.30 14.13 0.11
N LEU A 64 20.35 13.17 -0.82
CA LEU A 64 19.24 12.90 -1.73
C LEU A 64 17.99 12.41 -0.98
N LEU A 65 18.15 11.50 -0.02
CA LEU A 65 17.04 11.04 0.82
C LEU A 65 16.43 12.19 1.61
N GLU A 66 17.25 13.06 2.20
CA GLU A 66 16.77 14.25 2.91
C GLU A 66 15.91 15.13 1.99
N LEU A 67 16.39 15.41 0.76
CA LEU A 67 15.63 16.20 -0.22
C LEU A 67 14.30 15.54 -0.60
N ILE A 68 14.27 14.23 -0.76
CA ILE A 68 13.04 13.47 -1.07
C ILE A 68 11.98 13.64 0.03
N TYR A 69 12.39 13.77 1.29
CA TYR A 69 11.48 13.89 2.44
C TYR A 69 11.19 15.33 2.87
N THR A 70 11.97 16.32 2.41
CA THR A 70 11.85 17.69 2.93
C THR A 70 11.59 18.77 1.89
N ASN A 71 11.89 18.50 0.60
CA ASN A 71 11.83 19.51 -0.44
C ASN A 71 10.62 19.29 -1.37
N ALA A 72 9.70 20.27 -1.39
CA ALA A 72 8.48 20.20 -2.19
C ALA A 72 8.74 20.14 -3.71
N ASP A 73 9.75 20.84 -4.21
CA ASP A 73 10.06 20.83 -5.65
C ASP A 73 10.57 19.45 -6.08
N VAL A 74 11.42 18.82 -5.25
CA VAL A 74 11.90 17.45 -5.49
C VAL A 74 10.74 16.46 -5.40
N ALA A 75 9.85 16.60 -4.41
CA ALA A 75 8.68 15.76 -4.25
C ALA A 75 7.76 15.87 -5.49
N ASN A 76 7.44 17.08 -5.94
CA ASN A 76 6.62 17.31 -7.12
C ASN A 76 7.27 16.78 -8.40
N LEU A 77 8.57 17.00 -8.56
CA LEU A 77 9.30 16.48 -9.72
C LEU A 77 9.27 14.95 -9.78
N LEU A 78 9.42 14.28 -8.64
CA LEU A 78 9.40 12.83 -8.55
C LEU A 78 7.97 12.27 -8.68
N GLN A 79 6.97 12.97 -8.15
CA GLN A 79 5.57 12.50 -8.17
C GLN A 79 4.90 12.77 -9.51
N TYR A 80 5.05 13.98 -10.04
CA TYR A 80 4.27 14.46 -11.19
C TYR A 80 5.12 14.82 -12.41
N GLY A 81 6.44 14.88 -12.26
CA GLY A 81 7.34 15.28 -13.33
C GLY A 81 7.45 16.81 -13.49
N ILE A 82 7.41 17.30 -14.70
CA ILE A 82 7.68 18.71 -15.06
C ILE A 82 6.35 19.45 -15.25
N GLU A 83 6.17 20.56 -14.52
CA GLU A 83 5.04 21.45 -14.68
C GLU A 83 4.95 22.01 -16.12
N GLY A 84 3.74 22.08 -16.65
CA GLY A 84 3.47 22.52 -18.03
C GLY A 84 3.77 21.45 -19.10
N LYS A 85 4.40 20.35 -18.73
CA LYS A 85 4.68 19.21 -19.63
C LYS A 85 3.92 17.95 -19.21
N HIS A 86 3.97 17.60 -17.92
CA HIS A 86 3.41 16.36 -17.37
C HIS A 86 2.19 16.63 -16.49
N TYR A 87 2.11 17.82 -15.91
CA TYR A 87 0.96 18.27 -15.12
C TYR A 87 0.81 19.80 -15.23
N THR A 88 -0.34 20.30 -14.83
CA THR A 88 -0.61 21.72 -14.65
C THR A 88 -1.23 21.97 -13.28
N LYS A 89 -1.01 23.17 -12.72
CA LYS A 89 -1.69 23.58 -11.51
C LYS A 89 -3.15 23.90 -11.82
N VAL A 90 -4.04 23.60 -10.89
CA VAL A 90 -5.46 23.92 -10.99
C VAL A 90 -5.65 25.38 -10.58
N GLU A 91 -6.24 26.19 -11.46
CA GLU A 91 -6.48 27.60 -11.18
C GLU A 91 -7.41 27.78 -9.97
N GLY A 92 -7.05 28.70 -9.09
CA GLY A 92 -7.82 28.99 -7.87
C GLY A 92 -7.56 28.07 -6.70
N THR A 93 -6.59 27.15 -6.80
CA THR A 93 -6.15 26.31 -5.71
C THR A 93 -4.70 26.65 -5.30
N GLU A 94 -4.32 26.30 -4.08
CA GLU A 94 -2.95 26.54 -3.58
C GLU A 94 -2.01 25.39 -3.94
N ASN A 95 -2.50 24.15 -3.81
CA ASN A 95 -1.64 22.96 -3.87
C ASN A 95 -2.28 21.77 -4.63
N VAL A 96 -3.12 22.07 -5.64
CA VAL A 96 -3.76 21.02 -6.45
C VAL A 96 -3.24 21.06 -7.88
N CYS A 97 -2.99 19.89 -8.45
CA CYS A 97 -2.59 19.74 -9.84
C CYS A 97 -3.50 18.76 -10.60
N THR A 98 -3.47 18.88 -11.91
CA THR A 98 -3.98 17.85 -12.82
C THR A 98 -2.91 16.79 -12.98
N ALA A 99 -3.25 15.53 -12.68
CA ALA A 99 -2.34 14.40 -12.91
C ALA A 99 -2.47 13.82 -14.33
N GLU A 100 -2.89 14.63 -15.28
CA GLU A 100 -3.20 14.21 -16.66
C GLU A 100 -2.00 13.58 -17.38
N GLY A 101 -0.78 13.93 -16.96
CA GLY A 101 0.43 13.37 -17.53
C GLY A 101 0.66 11.88 -17.29
N ALA A 102 0.02 11.31 -16.30
CA ALA A 102 0.20 9.89 -15.97
C ALA A 102 -0.50 8.93 -16.93
N GLU A 103 -1.55 9.40 -17.65
CA GLU A 103 -2.37 8.53 -18.50
C GLU A 103 -2.50 9.01 -19.95
N VAL A 104 -2.06 10.21 -20.28
CA VAL A 104 -2.42 10.88 -21.55
C VAL A 104 -1.22 11.08 -22.44
N GLY A 105 -0.92 10.06 -23.22
CA GLY A 105 -0.06 10.16 -24.39
C GLY A 105 1.37 9.65 -24.18
N PRO A 106 2.21 9.71 -25.23
CA PRO A 106 3.54 9.10 -25.26
C PRO A 106 4.56 9.76 -24.30
N GLU A 107 4.21 10.89 -23.72
CA GLU A 107 5.02 11.64 -22.76
C GLU A 107 4.49 11.55 -21.32
N GLY A 108 3.54 10.66 -21.04
CA GLY A 108 3.02 10.43 -19.70
C GLY A 108 4.12 10.12 -18.69
N TYR A 109 3.97 10.65 -17.47
CA TYR A 109 4.89 10.41 -16.37
C TYR A 109 4.15 9.71 -15.24
N THR A 110 4.66 8.56 -14.82
CA THR A 110 4.13 7.80 -13.69
C THR A 110 5.21 7.60 -12.64
N SER A 111 4.84 7.79 -11.38
CA SER A 111 5.75 7.60 -10.26
C SER A 111 5.07 6.82 -9.13
N LEU A 112 5.89 6.17 -8.32
CA LEU A 112 5.50 5.54 -7.06
C LEU A 112 6.01 6.35 -5.85
N PHE A 113 6.23 7.65 -6.03
CA PHE A 113 6.80 8.53 -5.00
C PHE A 113 6.03 8.47 -3.67
N THR A 114 4.69 8.43 -3.73
CA THR A 114 3.84 8.24 -2.54
C THR A 114 4.19 7.01 -1.70
N LYS A 115 4.91 6.05 -2.28
CA LYS A 115 5.41 4.85 -1.60
C LYS A 115 6.84 4.98 -1.07
N TYR A 116 7.60 5.97 -1.54
CA TYR A 116 9.04 6.07 -1.29
C TYR A 116 9.52 7.42 -0.79
N GLY A 117 8.63 8.36 -0.54
CA GLY A 117 8.92 9.68 -0.01
C GLY A 117 7.84 10.16 0.96
N ASP A 118 7.89 11.43 1.32
CA ASP A 118 6.83 12.07 2.09
C ASP A 118 5.77 12.68 1.15
N PRO A 119 4.61 12.03 0.97
CA PRO A 119 3.57 12.52 0.05
C PRO A 119 2.98 13.86 0.49
N THR A 120 3.15 14.27 1.76
CA THR A 120 2.66 15.57 2.25
C THR A 120 3.45 16.74 1.70
N LYS A 121 4.63 16.51 1.13
CA LYS A 121 5.46 17.53 0.48
C LYS A 121 5.10 17.74 -0.98
N ALA A 122 4.43 16.79 -1.61
CA ALA A 122 3.96 16.94 -2.97
C ALA A 122 2.59 17.64 -3.02
N MET A 123 2.28 18.23 -4.18
CA MET A 123 0.92 18.68 -4.48
C MET A 123 -0.04 17.50 -4.44
N THR A 124 -1.31 17.78 -4.21
CA THR A 124 -2.35 16.77 -4.39
C THR A 124 -2.89 16.80 -5.82
N ALA A 125 -3.45 15.68 -6.28
CA ALA A 125 -4.07 15.61 -7.61
C ALA A 125 -5.60 15.64 -7.52
N VAL A 126 -6.24 16.23 -8.54
CA VAL A 126 -7.70 16.13 -8.68
C VAL A 126 -8.14 14.66 -8.68
N PRO A 127 -9.32 14.29 -8.12
CA PRO A 127 -10.38 15.18 -7.62
C PRO A 127 -10.19 15.65 -6.17
N ASN A 128 -9.05 15.41 -5.53
CA ASN A 128 -8.76 15.94 -4.20
C ASN A 128 -8.63 17.47 -4.27
N GLY A 129 -9.01 18.15 -3.19
CA GLY A 129 -8.88 19.59 -3.03
C GLY A 129 -7.72 19.98 -2.12
N ASP A 130 -7.57 21.29 -1.84
CA ASP A 130 -6.55 21.81 -0.92
C ASP A 130 -6.69 21.28 0.51
N ASP A 131 -7.88 20.84 0.90
CA ASP A 131 -8.21 20.24 2.21
C ASP A 131 -7.78 18.77 2.35
N TYR A 132 -7.13 18.20 1.32
CA TYR A 132 -6.77 16.78 1.32
C TYR A 132 -5.82 16.40 2.48
N LEU A 133 -4.78 17.20 2.73
CA LEU A 133 -3.82 16.91 3.81
C LEU A 133 -4.48 17.03 5.20
N GLU A 134 -5.37 18.01 5.40
CA GLU A 134 -6.15 18.14 6.64
C GLU A 134 -7.01 16.89 6.88
N LYS A 135 -7.66 16.37 5.84
CA LYS A 135 -8.44 15.13 5.91
C LYS A 135 -7.58 13.92 6.25
N VAL A 136 -6.36 13.84 5.70
CA VAL A 136 -5.40 12.76 6.02
C VAL A 136 -4.96 12.85 7.48
N GLU A 137 -4.65 14.03 7.97
CA GLU A 137 -4.27 14.25 9.37
C GLU A 137 -5.41 13.88 10.33
N GLU A 138 -6.63 14.30 10.05
CA GLU A 138 -7.80 13.96 10.87
C GLU A 138 -8.08 12.46 10.86
N PHE A 139 -7.96 11.79 9.70
CA PHE A 139 -8.12 10.33 9.59
C PHE A 139 -7.09 9.57 10.46
N ASN A 140 -5.85 10.06 10.52
CA ASN A 140 -4.78 9.39 11.26
C ASN A 140 -4.71 9.76 12.75
N LYS A 141 -5.42 10.79 13.18
CA LYS A 141 -5.25 11.44 14.50
C LYS A 141 -5.36 10.50 15.70
N ASP A 142 -6.36 9.63 15.68
CA ASP A 142 -6.69 8.77 16.82
C ASP A 142 -6.53 7.27 16.49
N VAL A 143 -5.77 6.95 15.44
CA VAL A 143 -5.56 5.55 15.05
C VAL A 143 -4.77 4.82 16.14
N PRO A 144 -5.34 3.75 16.71
CA PRO A 144 -4.66 3.01 17.78
C PRO A 144 -3.43 2.29 17.28
N THR A 145 -2.45 2.16 18.16
CA THR A 145 -1.21 1.42 17.90
C THR A 145 -1.35 -0.02 18.39
N SER A 146 -0.95 -0.98 17.55
CA SER A 146 -0.90 -2.39 17.93
C SER A 146 0.05 -2.60 19.11
N LYS A 147 -0.34 -3.47 20.05
CA LYS A 147 0.52 -3.89 21.16
C LYS A 147 1.79 -4.61 20.69
N SER A 148 1.78 -5.17 19.47
CA SER A 148 2.91 -5.83 18.85
C SER A 148 3.74 -4.90 17.95
N LEU A 149 3.59 -3.58 18.06
CA LEU A 149 4.41 -2.64 17.28
C LEU A 149 5.90 -2.85 17.58
N GLY A 150 6.69 -3.00 16.51
CA GLY A 150 8.13 -3.32 16.59
C GLY A 150 8.44 -4.82 16.53
N TYR A 151 7.45 -5.68 16.75
CA TYR A 151 7.62 -7.12 16.60
C TYR A 151 7.70 -7.53 15.14
N VAL A 152 8.67 -8.39 14.82
CA VAL A 152 8.82 -9.04 13.52
C VAL A 152 9.08 -10.52 13.76
N PHE A 153 8.21 -11.36 13.23
CA PHE A 153 8.34 -12.82 13.35
C PHE A 153 9.58 -13.33 12.62
N ASP A 154 10.47 -14.03 13.34
CA ASP A 154 11.61 -14.73 12.75
C ASP A 154 11.21 -16.16 12.37
N VAL A 155 11.09 -16.43 11.07
CA VAL A 155 10.70 -17.73 10.54
C VAL A 155 11.82 -18.78 10.53
N THR A 156 13.03 -18.44 10.99
CA THR A 156 14.22 -19.29 10.85
C THR A 156 14.00 -20.71 11.39
N ASN A 157 13.35 -20.83 12.56
CA ASN A 157 13.12 -22.13 13.22
C ASN A 157 12.00 -22.97 12.56
N VAL A 158 11.15 -22.36 11.72
CA VAL A 158 9.97 -22.98 11.06
C VAL A 158 9.95 -22.70 9.56
N SER A 159 11.13 -22.50 8.96
CA SER A 159 11.24 -22.09 7.56
C SER A 159 10.72 -23.15 6.57
N ALA A 160 10.84 -24.43 6.90
CA ALA A 160 10.32 -25.53 6.08
C ALA A 160 8.77 -25.54 6.11
N GLU A 161 8.18 -25.39 7.29
CA GLU A 161 6.74 -25.31 7.50
C GLU A 161 6.18 -24.05 6.83
N ALA A 162 6.85 -22.90 6.97
CA ALA A 162 6.45 -21.65 6.32
C ALA A 162 6.41 -21.79 4.78
N GLY A 163 7.40 -22.46 4.20
CA GLY A 163 7.41 -22.79 2.77
C GLY A 163 6.28 -23.72 2.36
N ALA A 164 6.01 -24.78 3.13
CA ALA A 164 4.94 -25.73 2.87
C ALA A 164 3.54 -25.06 2.98
N VAL A 165 3.32 -24.26 4.02
CA VAL A 165 2.10 -23.49 4.24
C VAL A 165 1.87 -22.48 3.11
N SER A 166 2.92 -21.79 2.66
CA SER A 166 2.83 -20.85 1.53
C SER A 166 2.34 -21.55 0.24
N ASN A 167 2.81 -22.77 -0.03
CA ASN A 167 2.35 -23.55 -1.17
C ASN A 167 0.87 -23.94 -1.06
N VAL A 168 0.42 -24.36 0.12
CA VAL A 168 -0.99 -24.67 0.39
C VAL A 168 -1.88 -23.45 0.18
N ILE A 169 -1.45 -22.27 0.68
CA ILE A 169 -2.18 -21.01 0.47
C ILE A 169 -2.27 -20.71 -1.01
N ALA A 170 -1.18 -20.80 -1.76
CA ALA A 170 -1.15 -20.53 -3.19
C ALA A 170 -2.07 -21.45 -4.02
N GLU A 171 -2.25 -22.70 -3.57
CA GLU A 171 -3.12 -23.68 -4.22
C GLU A 171 -4.61 -23.45 -3.92
N HIS A 172 -4.98 -23.25 -2.65
CA HIS A 172 -6.37 -23.22 -2.21
C HIS A 172 -7.01 -21.83 -2.26
N LEU A 173 -6.27 -20.78 -1.85
CA LEU A 173 -6.84 -19.46 -1.66
C LEU A 173 -7.44 -18.82 -2.93
N PRO A 174 -6.82 -18.91 -4.12
CA PRO A 174 -7.40 -18.33 -5.34
C PRO A 174 -8.75 -18.96 -5.72
N ARG A 175 -8.94 -20.25 -5.49
CA ARG A 175 -10.21 -20.95 -5.76
C ARG A 175 -11.31 -20.48 -4.83
N LEU A 176 -11.01 -20.33 -3.54
CA LEU A 176 -11.93 -19.82 -2.53
C LEU A 176 -12.32 -18.37 -2.81
N GLN A 177 -11.34 -17.49 -3.08
CA GLN A 177 -11.56 -16.07 -3.34
C GLN A 177 -12.36 -15.82 -4.62
N SER A 178 -12.18 -16.65 -5.65
CA SER A 178 -12.93 -16.54 -6.90
C SER A 178 -14.32 -17.20 -6.85
N GLY A 179 -14.65 -17.90 -5.76
CA GLY A 179 -15.87 -18.68 -5.65
C GLY A 179 -15.90 -19.91 -6.58
N ASN A 180 -14.76 -20.34 -7.13
CA ASN A 180 -14.67 -21.48 -8.03
C ASN A 180 -14.58 -22.81 -7.25
N VAL A 181 -15.57 -23.04 -6.39
CA VAL A 181 -15.72 -24.23 -5.56
C VAL A 181 -17.20 -24.67 -5.57
N GLU A 182 -17.45 -25.98 -5.60
CA GLU A 182 -18.81 -26.52 -5.60
C GLU A 182 -19.47 -26.38 -4.22
N ASN A 183 -18.71 -26.57 -3.14
CA ASN A 183 -19.16 -26.46 -1.76
C ASN A 183 -18.13 -25.68 -0.96
N VAL A 184 -18.50 -24.51 -0.49
CA VAL A 184 -17.60 -23.58 0.22
C VAL A 184 -17.15 -24.17 1.56
N ASP A 185 -18.05 -24.77 2.34
CA ASP A 185 -17.73 -25.33 3.65
C ASP A 185 -16.72 -26.48 3.54
N ALA A 186 -16.95 -27.40 2.60
CA ALA A 186 -16.04 -28.51 2.34
C ALA A 186 -14.65 -28.01 1.85
N ALA A 187 -14.63 -26.99 0.99
CA ALA A 187 -13.37 -26.40 0.50
C ALA A 187 -12.58 -25.68 1.60
N ILE A 188 -13.28 -25.02 2.54
CA ILE A 188 -12.65 -24.41 3.74
C ILE A 188 -12.10 -25.49 4.63
N GLU A 189 -12.85 -26.56 4.90
CA GLU A 189 -12.38 -27.70 5.72
C GLU A 189 -11.15 -28.36 5.10
N GLU A 190 -11.15 -28.61 3.78
CA GLU A 190 -9.99 -29.13 3.06
C GLU A 190 -8.77 -28.21 3.21
N PHE A 191 -8.95 -26.90 3.04
CA PHE A 191 -7.88 -25.92 3.17
C PHE A 191 -7.29 -25.88 4.59
N VAL A 192 -8.11 -25.82 5.62
CA VAL A 192 -7.66 -25.83 7.02
C VAL A 192 -6.90 -27.11 7.34
N ASN A 193 -7.41 -28.27 6.93
CA ASN A 193 -6.74 -29.56 7.13
C ASN A 193 -5.40 -29.63 6.36
N ALA A 194 -5.30 -29.00 5.19
CA ALA A 194 -4.05 -28.94 4.43
C ALA A 194 -3.03 -28.01 5.12
N LEU A 195 -3.45 -26.86 5.68
CA LEU A 195 -2.60 -25.98 6.46
C LEU A 195 -2.03 -26.66 7.71
N ASP A 196 -2.85 -27.39 8.46
CA ASP A 196 -2.41 -28.13 9.64
C ASP A 196 -1.36 -29.17 9.28
N LYS A 197 -1.60 -29.96 8.22
CA LYS A 197 -0.63 -30.95 7.72
C LYS A 197 0.69 -30.33 7.23
N ALA A 198 0.62 -29.10 6.72
CA ALA A 198 1.78 -28.35 6.27
C ALA A 198 2.60 -27.73 7.43
N GLY A 199 2.10 -27.79 8.68
CA GLY A 199 2.80 -27.32 9.87
C GLY A 199 2.36 -25.94 10.38
N MET A 200 1.15 -25.46 10.03
CA MET A 200 0.63 -24.17 10.52
C MET A 200 0.65 -24.08 12.04
N THR A 201 0.30 -25.17 12.74
CA THR A 201 0.33 -25.20 14.21
C THR A 201 1.73 -24.91 14.76
N ALA A 202 2.80 -25.49 14.18
CA ALA A 202 4.18 -25.22 14.59
C ALA A 202 4.57 -23.74 14.37
N ILE A 203 4.13 -23.13 13.28
CA ILE A 203 4.35 -21.70 13.01
C ILE A 203 3.67 -20.84 14.06
N ILE A 204 2.42 -21.15 14.42
CA ILE A 204 1.66 -20.42 15.43
C ILE A 204 2.34 -20.52 16.81
N GLU A 205 2.78 -21.71 17.21
CA GLU A 205 3.47 -21.95 18.48
C GLU A 205 4.80 -21.19 18.54
N GLU A 206 5.61 -21.24 17.48
CA GLU A 206 6.88 -20.49 17.43
C GLU A 206 6.63 -18.96 17.44
N ASN A 207 5.61 -18.49 16.72
CA ASN A 207 5.23 -17.08 16.73
C ASN A 207 4.81 -16.61 18.14
N GLN A 208 3.99 -17.39 18.83
CA GLN A 208 3.56 -17.09 20.19
C GLN A 208 4.75 -17.06 21.16
N LYS A 209 5.65 -18.03 21.07
CA LYS A 209 6.88 -18.11 21.88
C LYS A 209 7.79 -16.89 21.68
N GLN A 210 7.84 -16.32 20.49
CA GLN A 210 8.63 -15.12 20.22
C GLN A 210 7.94 -13.82 20.70
N LEU A 211 6.60 -13.84 20.84
CA LEU A 211 5.83 -12.72 21.37
C LEU A 211 5.87 -12.63 22.91
N ASP A 212 6.00 -13.76 23.62
CA ASP A 212 6.05 -13.86 25.08
C ASP A 212 7.43 -13.44 25.63
#